data_4b8b07a19ca99a5deb771648813c645f
#
_entry.id   4b8b07a19ca99a5deb771648813c645f
#
_cell.length_a   1.000
_cell.length_b   1.000
_cell.length_c   1.000
_cell.angle_alpha   90.00
_cell.angle_beta   90.00
_cell.angle_gamma   90.00
#
_symmetry.space_group_name_H-M   'P 1'
#
loop_
_entity.id
_entity.type
_entity.pdbx_description
1 polymer ?
#
loop_
_entity_poly.entity_id
_entity_poly.type
_entity_poly.pdbx_seq_one_letter_code
_entity_poly.pdbx_strand_id
1 'polypeptide(L)'
;KVKKMQTDWIGKSYGAEVDFPIDGRDEKITVYTTRPDTLYGATFMVLAPEHELAKSLATDDTREAVEKYIFDSSMRSNVDRMQAKEKTGVFTGSYAINPLNGEKTPIWLSDYVLADYGTGAIMCVPAHDDRDFEFAKKFGLPIVQVIAKDGIEIEDMTEAYTEASGTMINSGDW
;
A
#
# COMPACT_ATOMS: atom_id res chain seq x y z
N LYS A 1 12.50 -25.18 3.88
CA LYS A 1 12.70 -24.55 3.69
C LYS A 1 12.63 -23.43 3.56
N VAL A 2 12.22 -23.23 3.66
CA VAL A 2 12.41 -22.05 3.21
C VAL A 2 13.78 -21.87 2.95
N LYS A 3 14.08 -22.34 2.82
CA LYS A 3 14.95 -22.11 2.33
C LYS A 3 15.29 -22.17 1.26
N LYS A 4 15.06 -22.76 0.96
CA LYS A 4 15.27 -22.58 -0.05
C LYS A 4 14.97 -21.47 -0.64
N MET A 5 14.17 -20.94 -0.37
CA MET A 5 13.99 -19.74 -0.86
C MET A 5 15.11 -18.88 -0.68
N GLN A 6 16.05 -19.04 0.15
CA GLN A 6 17.01 -18.04 0.41
C GLN A 6 18.17 -18.01 -0.48
N THR A 7 18.63 -19.14 -0.94
CA THR A 7 19.90 -19.21 -1.61
C THR A 7 19.90 -18.71 -3.01
N ASP A 8 18.73 -18.64 -3.62
CA ASP A 8 18.61 -18.24 -5.02
C ASP A 8 18.23 -16.81 -5.20
N TRP A 9 18.40 -16.00 -4.18
CA TRP A 9 17.86 -14.66 -4.21
C TRP A 9 18.76 -13.62 -4.78
N ILE A 10 19.91 -13.98 -5.23
CA ILE A 10 20.86 -13.03 -5.80
C ILE A 10 20.24 -12.42 -7.04
N GLY A 11 20.06 -11.12 -7.01
CA GLY A 11 19.52 -10.40 -8.13
C GLY A 11 18.03 -10.52 -8.35
N LYS A 12 17.32 -11.22 -7.48
CA LYS A 12 15.88 -11.38 -7.61
C LYS A 12 15.14 -10.90 -6.38
N SER A 13 13.96 -10.34 -6.60
CA SER A 13 13.05 -10.01 -5.52
C SER A 13 11.97 -11.07 -5.47
N TYR A 14 11.80 -11.69 -4.32
CA TYR A 14 10.72 -12.63 -4.11
C TYR A 14 9.58 -11.91 -3.43
N GLY A 15 8.40 -12.01 -4.01
CA GLY A 15 7.22 -11.38 -3.48
C GLY A 15 6.21 -12.38 -3.01
N ALA A 16 5.22 -11.87 -2.34
CA ALA A 16 4.08 -12.65 -1.89
C ALA A 16 2.80 -11.95 -2.28
N GLU A 17 1.77 -12.73 -2.55
CA GLU A 17 0.44 -12.19 -2.72
C GLU A 17 -0.31 -12.35 -1.41
N VAL A 18 -0.96 -11.28 -0.98
CA VAL A 18 -1.72 -11.26 0.27
C VAL A 18 -3.13 -10.79 -0.04
N ASP A 19 -4.11 -11.51 0.47
CA ASP A 19 -5.50 -11.17 0.25
C ASP A 19 -6.03 -10.33 1.40
N PHE A 20 -6.56 -9.15 1.06
CA PHE A 20 -7.24 -8.27 2.01
C PHE A 20 -8.73 -8.34 1.75
N PRO A 21 -9.53 -8.91 2.65
CA PRO A 21 -10.98 -8.87 2.48
C PRO A 21 -11.49 -7.44 2.47
N ILE A 22 -12.51 -7.19 1.66
CA ILE A 22 -13.14 -5.87 1.62
C ILE A 22 -14.26 -5.84 2.67
N ASP A 23 -14.24 -4.84 3.53
CA ASP A 23 -15.24 -4.71 4.59
C ASP A 23 -16.65 -4.57 3.99
N GLY A 24 -17.55 -5.42 4.45
CA GLY A 24 -18.93 -5.40 3.99
C GLY A 24 -19.20 -6.07 2.65
N ARG A 25 -18.21 -6.72 2.06
CA ARG A 25 -18.36 -7.40 0.78
C ARG A 25 -17.71 -8.78 0.84
N ASP A 26 -18.13 -9.67 -0.06
CA ASP A 26 -17.52 -11.00 -0.17
C ASP A 26 -16.22 -10.98 -0.97
N GLU A 27 -15.94 -9.87 -1.63
CA GLU A 27 -14.75 -9.71 -2.45
C GLU A 27 -13.51 -9.43 -1.62
N LYS A 28 -12.37 -9.67 -2.22
CA LYS A 28 -11.08 -9.38 -1.61
C LYS A 28 -10.19 -8.67 -2.61
N ILE A 29 -9.18 -7.99 -2.10
CA ILE A 29 -8.15 -7.36 -2.93
C ILE A 29 -6.86 -8.13 -2.70
N THR A 30 -6.27 -8.64 -3.77
CA THR A 30 -4.99 -9.32 -3.69
C THR A 30 -3.91 -8.31 -3.99
N VAL A 31 -2.97 -8.14 -3.06
CA VAL A 31 -1.84 -7.24 -3.25
C VAL A 31 -0.57 -8.06 -3.41
N TYR A 32 0.38 -7.52 -4.16
CA TYR A 32 1.70 -8.11 -4.30
C TYR A 32 2.69 -7.28 -3.49
N THR A 33 3.50 -7.93 -2.67
CA THR A 33 4.51 -7.24 -1.88
C THR A 33 5.80 -8.06 -1.80
N THR A 34 6.92 -7.35 -1.80
CA THR A 34 8.23 -7.97 -1.53
C THR A 34 8.59 -7.87 -0.05
N ARG A 35 7.74 -7.23 0.76
CA ARG A 35 7.99 -7.02 2.18
C ARG A 35 6.80 -7.48 3.03
N PRO A 36 6.47 -8.78 3.01
CA PRO A 36 5.36 -9.27 3.84
C PRO A 36 5.63 -9.13 5.34
N ASP A 37 6.90 -9.01 5.72
CA ASP A 37 7.30 -8.77 7.11
C ASP A 37 6.77 -7.46 7.67
N THR A 38 6.41 -6.49 6.81
CA THR A 38 5.92 -5.18 7.26
C THR A 38 4.40 -5.09 7.29
N LEU A 39 3.70 -6.21 7.18
CA LEU A 39 2.25 -6.23 7.05
C LEU A 39 1.51 -5.53 8.22
N TYR A 40 2.04 -5.60 9.43
CA TYR A 40 1.47 -4.89 10.58
C TYR A 40 1.58 -3.37 10.44
N GLY A 41 2.46 -2.87 9.57
CA GLY A 41 2.60 -1.44 9.29
C GLY A 41 1.77 -0.97 8.11
N ALA A 42 0.95 -1.84 7.52
CA ALA A 42 0.07 -1.49 6.41
C ALA A 42 -1.11 -0.70 6.97
N THR A 43 -1.12 0.61 6.75
CA THR A 43 -2.13 1.50 7.31
C THR A 43 -3.16 1.95 6.29
N PHE A 44 -2.89 1.74 5.01
CA PHE A 44 -3.85 2.02 3.96
C PHE A 44 -3.50 1.18 2.73
N MET A 45 -4.37 1.24 1.74
CA MET A 45 -4.23 0.45 0.53
C MET A 45 -4.42 1.36 -0.67
N VAL A 46 -3.67 1.12 -1.73
CA VAL A 46 -3.80 1.92 -2.95
C VAL A 46 -3.95 1.00 -4.15
N LEU A 47 -4.94 1.31 -4.98
CA LEU A 47 -5.18 0.63 -6.23
C LEU A 47 -4.86 1.56 -7.39
N ALA A 48 -4.41 0.97 -8.49
CA ALA A 48 -4.30 1.71 -9.73
C ALA A 48 -5.69 2.19 -10.15
N PRO A 49 -5.78 3.39 -10.75
CA PRO A 49 -7.08 3.89 -11.21
C PRO A 49 -7.78 2.95 -12.21
N GLU A 50 -7.00 2.14 -12.93
CA GLU A 50 -7.51 1.19 -13.91
C GLU A 50 -7.90 -0.17 -13.32
N HIS A 51 -7.70 -0.36 -12.02
CA HIS A 51 -8.04 -1.64 -11.38
C HIS A 51 -9.53 -1.93 -11.56
N GLU A 52 -9.85 -3.20 -11.79
CA GLU A 52 -11.24 -3.60 -12.08
C GLU A 52 -12.22 -3.25 -10.96
N LEU A 53 -11.76 -3.19 -9.72
CA LEU A 53 -12.60 -2.86 -8.57
C LEU A 53 -12.68 -1.36 -8.29
N ALA A 54 -11.87 -0.55 -8.95
CA ALA A 54 -11.75 0.87 -8.61
C ALA A 54 -13.09 1.61 -8.58
N LYS A 55 -13.91 1.43 -9.61
CA LYS A 55 -15.21 2.10 -9.66
C LYS A 55 -16.19 1.55 -8.65
N SER A 56 -16.19 0.22 -8.46
CA SER A 56 -17.17 -0.41 -7.58
C SER A 56 -16.92 -0.13 -6.11
N LEU A 57 -15.70 0.26 -5.75
CA LEU A 57 -15.36 0.59 -4.37
C LEU A 57 -15.86 1.97 -3.96
N ALA A 58 -16.19 2.84 -4.92
CA ALA A 58 -16.70 4.17 -4.60
C ALA A 58 -18.05 4.08 -3.90
N THR A 59 -18.21 4.89 -2.86
CA THR A 59 -19.50 5.06 -2.19
C THR A 59 -20.26 6.20 -2.88
N ASP A 60 -21.51 6.41 -2.49
CA ASP A 60 -22.32 7.50 -3.08
C ASP A 60 -21.63 8.85 -2.89
N ASP A 61 -20.97 9.05 -1.74
CA ASP A 61 -20.31 10.31 -1.43
C ASP A 61 -19.02 10.52 -2.25
N THR A 62 -18.37 9.44 -2.67
CA THR A 62 -17.07 9.53 -3.34
C THR A 62 -17.14 9.25 -4.84
N ARG A 63 -18.28 8.79 -5.33
CA ARG A 63 -18.40 8.30 -6.71
C ARG A 63 -17.96 9.32 -7.75
N GLU A 64 -18.42 10.54 -7.63
CA GLU A 64 -18.07 11.59 -8.59
C GLU A 64 -16.57 11.85 -8.59
N ALA A 65 -15.97 11.98 -7.42
CA ALA A 65 -14.53 12.23 -7.31
C ALA A 65 -13.71 11.04 -7.83
N VAL A 66 -14.15 9.82 -7.54
CA VAL A 66 -13.46 8.60 -7.98
C VAL A 66 -13.51 8.51 -9.51
N GLU A 67 -14.67 8.71 -10.10
CA GLU A 67 -14.80 8.62 -11.56
C GLU A 67 -14.01 9.69 -12.27
N LYS A 68 -14.00 10.91 -11.71
CA LYS A 68 -13.20 11.99 -12.26
C LYS A 68 -11.70 11.64 -12.19
N TYR A 69 -11.27 11.11 -11.06
CA TYR A 69 -9.86 10.74 -10.88
C TYR A 69 -9.44 9.66 -11.87
N ILE A 70 -10.29 8.65 -12.07
CA ILE A 70 -10.00 7.57 -13.02
C ILE A 70 -9.89 8.14 -14.44
N PHE A 71 -10.80 9.03 -14.82
CA PHE A 71 -10.75 9.64 -16.13
C PHE A 71 -9.48 10.47 -16.32
N ASP A 72 -9.17 11.35 -15.37
CA ASP A 72 -8.01 12.22 -15.45
C ASP A 72 -6.72 11.40 -15.54
N SER A 73 -6.64 10.31 -14.77
CA SER A 73 -5.46 9.44 -14.77
C SER A 73 -5.29 8.72 -16.11
N SER A 74 -6.40 8.39 -16.79
CA SER A 74 -6.35 7.69 -18.06
C SER A 74 -5.72 8.54 -19.17
N MET A 75 -5.68 9.87 -18.98
CA MET A 75 -5.10 10.79 -19.94
C MET A 75 -3.58 10.96 -19.77
N ARG A 76 -2.99 10.35 -18.76
CA ARG A 76 -1.57 10.47 -18.47
C ARG A 76 -0.84 9.18 -18.85
N SER A 77 0.36 9.32 -19.44
CA SER A 77 1.18 8.15 -19.76
C SER A 77 1.77 7.55 -18.47
N ASN A 78 2.20 6.27 -18.54
CA ASN A 78 2.86 5.63 -17.43
C ASN A 78 4.15 6.37 -17.04
N VAL A 79 4.88 6.90 -18.04
CA VAL A 79 6.10 7.66 -17.78
C VAL A 79 5.78 8.94 -17.00
N ASP A 80 4.75 9.66 -17.42
CA ASP A 80 4.35 10.88 -16.72
C ASP A 80 3.93 10.57 -15.28
N ARG A 81 3.19 9.48 -15.07
CA ARG A 81 2.73 9.08 -13.75
C ARG A 81 3.90 8.74 -12.82
N MET A 82 4.90 8.02 -13.35
CA MET A 82 6.04 7.61 -12.54
C MET A 82 6.99 8.77 -12.24
N GLN A 83 7.03 9.79 -13.12
CA GLN A 83 7.89 10.95 -12.94
C GLN A 83 7.23 12.09 -12.18
N ALA A 84 5.97 11.98 -11.84
CA ALA A 84 5.25 13.03 -11.13
C ALA A 84 5.88 13.28 -9.75
N LYS A 85 6.16 14.54 -9.45
CA LYS A 85 6.76 14.91 -8.18
C LYS A 85 5.79 14.90 -7.03
N GLU A 86 4.53 15.21 -7.29
CA GLU A 86 3.49 15.19 -6.26
C GLU A 86 2.66 13.93 -6.38
N LYS A 87 2.35 13.35 -5.22
CA LYS A 87 1.42 12.25 -5.18
C LYS A 87 -0.01 12.80 -5.24
N THR A 88 -0.85 12.20 -6.06
CA THR A 88 -2.27 12.51 -6.13
C THR A 88 -3.06 11.27 -5.81
N GLY A 89 -4.28 11.43 -5.37
CA GLY A 89 -5.12 10.30 -5.04
C GLY A 89 -6.51 10.69 -4.64
N VAL A 90 -7.38 9.71 -4.54
CA VAL A 90 -8.75 9.90 -4.09
C VAL A 90 -9.15 8.73 -3.19
N PHE A 91 -9.84 9.04 -2.10
CA PHE A 91 -10.37 8.01 -1.22
C PHE A 91 -11.63 7.40 -1.85
N THR A 92 -11.72 6.07 -1.87
CA THR A 92 -12.87 5.39 -2.46
C THR A 92 -14.09 5.38 -1.56
N GLY A 93 -13.90 5.55 -0.27
CA GLY A 93 -14.99 5.40 0.71
C GLY A 93 -15.10 4.00 1.27
N SER A 94 -14.33 3.06 0.76
CA SER A 94 -14.36 1.67 1.19
C SER A 94 -13.09 1.32 1.98
N TYR A 95 -13.17 0.23 2.73
CA TYR A 95 -12.08 -0.23 3.57
C TYR A 95 -11.78 -1.69 3.29
N ALA A 96 -10.52 -2.07 3.42
CA ALA A 96 -10.11 -3.46 3.42
C ALA A 96 -9.70 -3.86 4.83
N ILE A 97 -9.66 -5.15 5.10
CA ILE A 97 -9.32 -5.64 6.43
C ILE A 97 -7.94 -6.28 6.38
N ASN A 98 -7.04 -5.80 7.22
CA ASN A 98 -5.71 -6.37 7.32
C ASN A 98 -5.83 -7.77 7.89
N PRO A 99 -5.38 -8.81 7.16
CA PRO A 99 -5.57 -10.19 7.61
C PRO A 99 -4.80 -10.57 8.88
N LEU A 100 -3.79 -9.80 9.27
CA LEU A 100 -3.02 -10.12 10.45
C LEU A 100 -3.59 -9.53 11.74
N ASN A 101 -4.10 -8.31 11.69
CA ASN A 101 -4.57 -7.63 12.90
C ASN A 101 -6.06 -7.30 12.90
N GLY A 102 -6.76 -7.55 11.79
CA GLY A 102 -8.18 -7.29 11.70
C GLY A 102 -8.56 -5.81 11.59
N GLU A 103 -7.58 -4.93 11.44
CA GLU A 103 -7.88 -3.50 11.36
C GLU A 103 -8.36 -3.11 9.98
N LYS A 104 -9.22 -2.10 9.93
CA LYS A 104 -9.72 -1.56 8.68
C LYS A 104 -8.70 -0.60 8.09
N THR A 105 -8.36 -0.82 6.82
CA THR A 105 -7.43 0.03 6.09
C THR A 105 -8.19 0.74 4.97
N PRO A 106 -8.17 2.08 4.93
CA PRO A 106 -8.88 2.78 3.86
C PRO A 106 -8.27 2.47 2.50
N ILE A 107 -9.14 2.37 1.49
CA ILE A 107 -8.74 2.06 0.13
C ILE A 107 -8.75 3.35 -0.69
N TRP A 108 -7.59 3.68 -1.25
CA TRP A 108 -7.39 4.87 -2.07
C TRP A 108 -7.06 4.45 -3.50
N LEU A 109 -7.29 5.36 -4.44
CA LEU A 109 -6.77 5.23 -5.79
C LEU A 109 -5.65 6.25 -5.96
N SER A 110 -4.58 5.85 -6.62
CA SER A 110 -3.51 6.78 -6.96
C SER A 110 -2.80 6.32 -8.22
N ASP A 111 -2.39 7.26 -9.02
CA ASP A 111 -1.76 6.99 -10.30
C ASP A 111 -0.27 6.64 -10.18
N TYR A 112 0.29 6.63 -8.97
CA TYR A 112 1.64 6.11 -8.82
C TYR A 112 1.66 4.57 -8.77
N VAL A 113 0.49 3.93 -8.73
CA VAL A 113 0.36 2.49 -8.85
C VAL A 113 -0.09 2.16 -10.27
N LEU A 114 0.63 1.28 -10.93
CA LEU A 114 0.33 0.90 -12.31
C LEU A 114 -0.44 -0.42 -12.33
N ALA A 115 -1.49 -0.48 -13.16
CA ALA A 115 -2.37 -1.64 -13.22
C ALA A 115 -1.67 -2.91 -13.72
N ASP A 116 -0.64 -2.75 -14.53
CA ASP A 116 0.09 -3.87 -15.11
C ASP A 116 1.31 -4.29 -14.27
N TYR A 117 1.49 -3.70 -13.09
CA TYR A 117 2.55 -4.08 -12.19
C TYR A 117 1.95 -4.89 -11.03
N GLY A 118 2.39 -6.13 -10.89
CA GLY A 118 1.83 -7.02 -9.88
C GLY A 118 0.34 -7.23 -10.11
N THR A 119 -0.45 -6.95 -9.09
CA THR A 119 -1.91 -7.08 -9.16
C THR A 119 -2.62 -5.75 -9.44
N GLY A 120 -1.88 -4.66 -9.57
CA GLY A 120 -2.47 -3.33 -9.66
C GLY A 120 -2.98 -2.81 -8.34
N ALA A 121 -2.64 -3.47 -7.25
CA ALA A 121 -3.01 -3.06 -5.89
C ALA A 121 -1.83 -3.27 -4.97
N ILE A 122 -1.61 -2.34 -4.06
CA ILE A 122 -0.53 -2.45 -3.08
C ILE A 122 -1.05 -2.17 -1.67
N MET A 123 -0.48 -2.86 -0.70
CA MET A 123 -0.60 -2.43 0.68
C MET A 123 0.44 -1.35 0.90
N CYS A 124 0.11 -0.34 1.66
CA CYS A 124 1.00 0.79 1.86
C CYS A 124 1.53 0.80 3.28
N VAL A 125 2.85 0.85 3.38
CA VAL A 125 3.58 0.85 4.66
C VAL A 125 4.38 2.14 4.71
N PRO A 126 3.76 3.24 5.10
CA PRO A 126 4.40 4.57 4.98
C PRO A 126 5.63 4.74 5.84
N ALA A 127 5.76 3.99 6.92
CA ALA A 127 6.96 4.08 7.75
C ALA A 127 8.20 3.51 7.05
N HIS A 128 8.01 2.66 6.02
CA HIS A 128 9.12 1.92 5.42
C HIS A 128 9.19 2.01 3.90
N ASP A 129 8.44 2.92 3.29
CA ASP A 129 8.47 3.15 1.84
C ASP A 129 8.32 4.65 1.58
N ASP A 130 9.25 5.20 0.81
CA ASP A 130 9.28 6.65 0.56
C ASP A 130 8.02 7.17 -0.14
N ARG A 131 7.52 6.42 -1.13
CA ARG A 131 6.33 6.85 -1.87
C ARG A 131 5.10 6.82 -0.98
N ASP A 132 4.96 5.77 -0.19
CA ASP A 132 3.84 5.64 0.74
C ASP A 132 3.93 6.69 1.83
N PHE A 133 5.14 7.01 2.28
CA PHE A 133 5.35 8.05 3.28
C PHE A 133 4.89 9.42 2.77
N GLU A 134 5.29 9.78 1.55
CA GLU A 134 4.85 11.04 0.95
C GLU A 134 3.34 11.10 0.82
N PHE A 135 2.72 10.00 0.39
CA PHE A 135 1.27 9.92 0.25
C PHE A 135 0.58 10.08 1.61
N ALA A 136 1.07 9.38 2.62
CA ALA A 136 0.48 9.44 3.95
C ALA A 136 0.59 10.84 4.56
N LYS A 137 1.73 11.50 4.38
CA LYS A 137 1.91 12.86 4.88
C LYS A 137 0.98 13.84 4.17
N LYS A 138 0.82 13.68 2.86
CA LYS A 138 -0.04 14.57 2.08
C LYS A 138 -1.50 14.44 2.48
N PHE A 139 -1.97 13.21 2.72
CA PHE A 139 -3.38 12.94 2.98
C PHE A 139 -3.70 12.68 4.45
N GLY A 140 -2.73 12.84 5.34
CA GLY A 140 -2.97 12.71 6.77
C GLY A 140 -3.25 11.29 7.24
N LEU A 141 -2.64 10.30 6.61
CA LEU A 141 -2.86 8.90 6.94
C LEU A 141 -1.88 8.42 8.02
N PRO A 142 -2.27 7.39 8.80
CA PRO A 142 -1.39 6.90 9.88
C PRO A 142 -0.08 6.32 9.36
N ILE A 143 0.98 6.52 10.13
CA ILE A 143 2.30 5.96 9.86
C ILE A 143 2.71 5.14 11.08
N VAL A 144 2.84 3.82 10.90
CA VAL A 144 3.17 2.90 11.98
C VAL A 144 4.49 2.21 11.67
N GLN A 145 5.50 2.49 12.46
CA GLN A 145 6.81 1.87 12.28
C GLN A 145 6.79 0.43 12.79
N VAL A 146 7.30 -0.51 12.01
CA VAL A 146 7.37 -1.93 12.39
C VAL A 146 8.78 -2.50 12.35
N ILE A 147 9.74 -1.73 11.81
CA ILE A 147 11.15 -2.08 11.86
C ILE A 147 11.90 -0.88 12.41
N ALA A 148 12.70 -1.09 13.43
CA ALA A 148 13.43 -0.02 14.07
C ALA A 148 14.87 -0.41 14.33
N LYS A 149 15.77 0.53 14.21
CA LYS A 149 17.16 0.32 14.57
C LYS A 149 17.23 0.13 16.09
N ASP A 150 17.81 -1.00 16.49
CA ASP A 150 17.95 -1.36 17.91
C ASP A 150 16.62 -1.37 18.67
N GLY A 151 15.51 -1.56 17.97
CA GLY A 151 14.20 -1.64 18.60
C GLY A 151 13.63 -0.31 19.09
N ILE A 152 14.24 0.81 18.70
CA ILE A 152 13.80 2.14 19.15
C ILE A 152 12.91 2.78 18.12
N GLU A 153 11.66 3.01 18.48
CA GLU A 153 10.67 3.65 17.61
C GLU A 153 10.98 5.15 17.47
N ILE A 154 10.80 5.68 16.25
CA ILE A 154 10.96 7.11 15.98
C ILE A 154 9.59 7.78 16.18
N GLU A 155 9.47 8.67 17.16
CA GLU A 155 8.19 9.28 17.49
C GLU A 155 7.64 10.16 16.37
N ASP A 156 8.46 11.04 15.83
CA ASP A 156 8.03 11.98 14.80
C ASP A 156 8.83 11.73 13.53
N MET A 157 8.40 10.76 12.72
CA MET A 157 9.11 10.43 11.50
C MET A 157 9.02 11.58 10.49
N THR A 158 10.18 12.00 9.99
CA THR A 158 10.27 13.01 8.93
C THR A 158 10.56 12.38 7.58
N GLU A 159 10.92 11.10 7.60
CA GLU A 159 11.16 10.32 6.39
C GLU A 159 10.92 8.85 6.70
N ALA A 160 10.75 8.04 5.67
CA ALA A 160 10.57 6.62 5.84
C ALA A 160 11.87 5.95 6.29
N TYR A 161 11.73 4.89 7.11
CA TYR A 161 12.87 4.06 7.49
C TYR A 161 12.94 2.92 6.48
N THR A 162 13.79 3.06 5.49
CA THR A 162 13.84 2.13 4.35
C THR A 162 14.89 1.03 4.48
N GLU A 163 15.65 1.00 5.57
CA GLU A 163 16.62 -0.05 5.77
C GLU A 163 15.91 -1.39 5.98
N ALA A 164 16.47 -2.43 5.36
CA ALA A 164 15.89 -3.77 5.44
C ALA A 164 16.16 -4.46 6.76
N SER A 165 17.11 -3.95 7.53
CA SER A 165 17.50 -4.57 8.80
C SER A 165 17.01 -3.76 9.98
N GLY A 166 16.80 -4.43 11.08
CA GLY A 166 16.36 -3.82 12.31
C GLY A 166 15.55 -4.80 13.13
N THR A 167 15.01 -4.30 14.23
CA THR A 167 14.20 -5.10 15.13
C THR A 167 12.72 -4.86 14.83
N MET A 168 11.94 -5.94 14.76
CA MET A 168 10.49 -5.83 14.57
C MET A 168 9.86 -5.19 15.80
N ILE A 169 9.01 -4.19 15.57
CA ILE A 169 8.23 -3.53 16.61
C ILE A 169 6.80 -3.37 16.13
N ASN A 170 5.84 -3.17 17.03
CA ASN A 170 4.43 -2.95 16.70
C ASN A 170 3.86 -4.04 15.76
N SER A 171 4.35 -5.26 15.88
CA SER A 171 4.02 -6.35 14.96
C SER A 171 3.33 -7.53 15.66
N GLY A 172 2.67 -7.28 16.76
CA GLY A 172 1.94 -8.31 17.48
C GLY A 172 2.84 -9.47 17.88
N ASP A 173 2.47 -10.66 17.46
CA ASP A 173 3.20 -11.88 17.82
C ASP A 173 4.33 -12.24 16.87
N TRP A 174 4.68 -11.37 15.97
CA TRP A 174 5.76 -11.62 15.01
C TRP A 174 7.13 -11.52 15.64
#